data_0211da9246c00d5c9bf8c34b2a0a2d40
#
_entry.id   0211da9246c00d5c9bf8c34b2a0a2d40
#
_cell.length_a   1.000
_cell.length_b   1.000
_cell.length_c   1.000
_cell.angle_alpha   90.00
_cell.angle_beta   90.00
_cell.angle_gamma   90.00
#
_symmetry.space_group_name_H-M   'P 1'
#
loop_
_entity.id
_entity.type
_entity.pdbx_description
1 polymer ?
#
loop_
_entity_poly.entity_id
_entity_poly.type
_entity_poly.pdbx_seq_one_letter_code
_entity_poly.pdbx_strand_id
1 'polypeptide(L)'
;MDRLRFGTYLAPNILPVYETVASEVGRRLGIETELVVETDYDSCARDENEVCFVCSLPYVEFERRGMAPAIPIAAPVLEGERYHDRPIYFSDVIVHRESPFRSFLDLRGRSWAYNEPLSQSGYGVVRYHLVELGETQGFFGEVV
;
A
#
# COMPACT_ATOMS: atom_id res chain seq x y z
N MET A 1 29.95 -0.75 1.50
CA MET A 1 28.64 -1.43 1.43
C MET A 1 28.65 -2.18 0.12
N ASP A 2 28.72 -3.50 0.18
CA ASP A 2 28.92 -4.34 -1.02
C ASP A 2 27.58 -4.85 -1.60
N ARG A 3 26.49 -4.65 -0.86
CA ARG A 3 25.15 -5.11 -1.21
C ARG A 3 24.09 -4.14 -0.66
N LEU A 4 22.99 -3.90 -1.41
CA LEU A 4 21.79 -3.21 -0.97
C LEU A 4 20.62 -4.20 -0.86
N ARG A 5 19.95 -4.20 0.27
CA ARG A 5 18.75 -5.01 0.50
C ARG A 5 17.50 -4.16 0.32
N PHE A 6 16.62 -4.62 -0.54
CA PHE A 6 15.31 -4.04 -0.80
C PHE A 6 14.24 -4.91 -0.14
N GLY A 7 13.40 -4.33 0.70
CA GLY A 7 12.22 -5.00 1.25
C GLY A 7 10.96 -4.54 0.55
N THR A 8 10.07 -5.45 0.17
CA THR A 8 8.72 -5.09 -0.28
C THR A 8 7.66 -5.67 0.63
N TYR A 9 6.73 -4.80 1.05
CA TYR A 9 5.57 -5.08 1.90
C TYR A 9 4.27 -4.98 1.09
N LEU A 10 4.38 -4.86 -0.22
CA LEU A 10 3.27 -4.60 -1.12
C LEU A 10 2.81 -5.89 -1.82
N ALA A 11 1.62 -5.82 -2.42
CA ALA A 11 1.01 -6.96 -3.06
C ALA A 11 1.92 -7.59 -4.14
N PRO A 12 2.01 -8.92 -4.24
CA PRO A 12 2.97 -9.61 -5.09
C PRO A 12 2.71 -9.46 -6.59
N ASN A 13 1.55 -8.97 -6.99
CA ASN A 13 1.20 -8.79 -8.41
C ASN A 13 2.06 -7.76 -9.14
N ILE A 14 2.74 -6.84 -8.41
CA ILE A 14 3.66 -5.85 -8.99
C ILE A 14 5.12 -6.11 -8.62
N LEU A 15 5.43 -7.29 -8.06
CA LEU A 15 6.79 -7.69 -7.71
C LEU A 15 7.81 -7.50 -8.86
N PRO A 16 7.51 -7.82 -10.14
CA PRO A 16 8.44 -7.58 -11.24
C PRO A 16 8.88 -6.13 -11.41
N VAL A 17 8.05 -5.16 -11.00
CA VAL A 17 8.42 -3.73 -11.02
C VAL A 17 9.50 -3.46 -9.97
N TYR A 18 9.33 -3.99 -8.77
CA TYR A 18 10.30 -3.82 -7.68
C TYR A 18 11.63 -4.52 -7.98
N GLU A 19 11.59 -5.71 -8.58
CA GLU A 19 12.77 -6.42 -9.07
C GLU A 19 13.52 -5.58 -10.11
N THR A 20 12.80 -4.97 -11.04
CA THR A 20 13.39 -4.08 -12.06
C THR A 20 14.05 -2.87 -11.42
N VAL A 21 13.40 -2.23 -10.46
CA VAL A 21 13.96 -1.06 -9.75
C VAL A 21 15.23 -1.46 -9.00
N ALA A 22 15.17 -2.53 -8.21
CA ALA A 22 16.33 -3.01 -7.43
C ALA A 22 17.51 -3.35 -8.35
N SER A 23 17.26 -4.08 -9.43
CA SER A 23 18.27 -4.45 -10.41
C SER A 23 18.89 -3.23 -11.10
N GLU A 24 18.08 -2.25 -11.52
CA GLU A 24 18.58 -1.04 -12.19
C GLU A 24 19.39 -0.16 -11.23
N VAL A 25 18.99 -0.05 -9.97
CA VAL A 25 19.78 0.65 -8.95
C VAL A 25 21.13 -0.03 -8.76
N GLY A 26 21.16 -1.36 -8.61
CA GLY A 26 22.40 -2.12 -8.49
C GLY A 26 23.34 -1.92 -9.68
N ARG A 27 22.77 -2.02 -10.89
CA ARG A 27 23.52 -1.80 -12.13
C ARG A 27 24.14 -0.39 -12.21
N ARG A 28 23.40 0.64 -11.82
CA ARG A 28 23.88 2.04 -11.86
C ARG A 28 24.94 2.33 -10.80
N LEU A 29 24.79 1.73 -9.62
CA LEU A 29 25.70 1.95 -8.51
C LEU A 29 26.92 0.99 -8.55
N GLY A 30 26.87 -0.07 -9.36
CA GLY A 30 27.92 -1.08 -9.41
C GLY A 30 27.98 -1.95 -8.15
N ILE A 31 26.84 -2.19 -7.50
CA ILE A 31 26.73 -2.98 -6.27
C ILE A 31 25.72 -4.10 -6.44
N GLU A 32 25.85 -5.15 -5.64
CA GLU A 32 24.87 -6.24 -5.59
C GLU A 32 23.56 -5.75 -4.93
N THR A 33 22.43 -6.23 -5.42
CA THR A 33 21.12 -5.95 -4.82
C THR A 33 20.35 -7.25 -4.54
N GLU A 34 19.57 -7.25 -3.47
CA GLU A 34 18.65 -8.31 -3.12
C GLU A 34 17.27 -7.72 -2.86
N LEU A 35 16.23 -8.33 -3.43
CA LEU A 35 14.85 -7.99 -3.10
C LEU A 35 14.23 -9.11 -2.25
N VAL A 36 13.66 -8.74 -1.11
CA VAL A 36 13.00 -9.65 -0.17
C VAL A 36 11.53 -9.26 -0.05
N VAL A 37 10.64 -10.26 -0.10
CA VAL A 37 9.24 -10.08 0.22
C VAL A 37 9.07 -10.20 1.73
N GLU A 38 8.70 -9.13 2.37
CA GLU A 38 8.55 -9.03 3.82
C GLU A 38 7.08 -9.09 4.23
N THR A 39 6.84 -9.62 5.42
CA THR A 39 5.51 -9.65 6.05
C THR A 39 5.46 -8.87 7.36
N ASP A 40 6.61 -8.57 7.94
CA ASP A 40 6.75 -7.78 9.17
C ASP A 40 7.17 -6.35 8.84
N TYR A 41 6.25 -5.41 8.92
CA TYR A 41 6.52 -3.99 8.66
C TYR A 41 7.60 -3.41 9.59
N ASP A 42 7.74 -3.94 10.80
CA ASP A 42 8.74 -3.44 11.74
C ASP A 42 10.18 -3.74 11.28
N SER A 43 10.40 -4.64 10.32
CA SER A 43 11.72 -4.88 9.72
C SER A 43 12.24 -3.65 8.96
N CYS A 44 11.36 -2.87 8.34
CA CYS A 44 11.70 -1.57 7.75
C CYS A 44 12.14 -0.57 8.85
N ALA A 45 11.46 -0.58 9.99
CA ALA A 45 11.76 0.31 11.11
C ALA A 45 13.04 -0.08 11.88
N ARG A 46 13.51 -1.32 11.73
CA ARG A 46 14.75 -1.82 12.37
C ARG A 46 15.99 -1.75 11.48
N ASP A 47 15.92 -1.03 10.34
CA ASP A 47 17.01 -0.94 9.37
C ASP A 47 17.48 -2.31 8.82
N GLU A 48 16.57 -3.29 8.73
CA GLU A 48 16.89 -4.59 8.17
C GLU A 48 16.93 -4.56 6.62
N ASN A 49 16.36 -3.50 6.03
CA ASN A 49 16.38 -3.20 4.60
C ASN A 49 16.81 -1.75 4.39
N GLU A 50 17.77 -1.50 3.49
CA GLU A 50 18.21 -0.14 3.15
C GLU A 50 17.18 0.62 2.31
N VAL A 51 16.36 -0.11 1.55
CA VAL A 51 15.29 0.46 0.71
C VAL A 51 14.01 -0.34 0.94
N CYS A 52 12.91 0.36 1.19
CA CYS A 52 11.61 -0.26 1.44
C CYS A 52 10.56 0.21 0.43
N PHE A 53 9.86 -0.73 -0.20
CA PHE A 53 8.62 -0.47 -0.92
C PHE A 53 7.45 -0.68 0.06
N VAL A 54 6.86 0.40 0.52
CA VAL A 54 5.88 0.38 1.60
C VAL A 54 4.69 1.30 1.27
N CYS A 55 3.50 0.95 1.77
CA CYS A 55 2.34 1.84 1.72
C CYS A 55 2.52 3.06 2.62
N SER A 56 1.78 4.12 2.33
CA SER A 56 1.82 5.36 3.11
C SER A 56 1.34 5.17 4.56
N LEU A 57 0.37 4.30 4.83
CA LEU A 57 -0.16 4.13 6.18
C LEU A 57 0.87 3.54 7.16
N PRO A 58 1.59 2.44 6.87
CA PRO A 58 2.70 1.99 7.70
C PRO A 58 3.77 3.06 7.91
N TYR A 59 4.12 3.82 6.87
CA TYR A 59 5.10 4.90 6.98
C TYR A 59 4.65 5.98 7.99
N VAL A 60 3.40 6.46 7.88
CA VAL A 60 2.83 7.44 8.82
C VAL A 60 2.78 6.88 10.26
N GLU A 61 2.50 5.58 10.40
CA GLU A 61 2.49 4.92 11.72
C GLU A 61 3.89 4.85 12.33
N PHE A 62 4.94 4.63 11.53
CA PHE A 62 6.34 4.71 12.00
C PHE A 62 6.68 6.11 12.49
N GLU A 63 6.31 7.16 11.74
CA GLU A 63 6.51 8.55 12.17
C GLU A 63 5.79 8.84 13.49
N ARG A 64 4.52 8.42 13.62
CA ARG A 64 3.71 8.60 14.83
C ARG A 64 4.32 7.90 16.05
N ARG A 65 4.96 6.76 15.85
CA ARG A 65 5.65 6.00 16.90
C ARG A 65 7.06 6.52 17.20
N GLY A 66 7.51 7.56 16.53
CA GLY A 66 8.88 8.06 16.63
C GLY A 66 9.94 7.13 16.06
N MET A 67 9.52 6.21 15.21
CA MET A 67 10.35 5.21 14.52
C MET A 67 10.49 5.57 13.04
N ALA A 68 10.78 6.83 12.71
CA ALA A 68 10.92 7.24 11.31
C ALA A 68 12.33 6.92 10.78
N PRO A 69 12.61 5.67 10.39
CA PRO A 69 13.94 5.25 9.95
C PRO A 69 14.23 5.67 8.52
N ALA A 70 13.19 6.02 7.76
CA ALA A 70 13.26 6.17 6.33
C ALA A 70 12.78 7.54 5.85
N ILE A 71 13.39 8.03 4.77
CA ILE A 71 12.96 9.22 4.05
C ILE A 71 12.28 8.76 2.76
N PRO A 72 11.02 9.18 2.47
CA PRO A 72 10.41 8.91 1.18
C PRO A 72 11.23 9.55 0.06
N ILE A 73 11.74 8.75 -0.86
CA ILE A 73 12.61 9.22 -1.95
C ILE A 73 11.90 9.26 -3.31
N ALA A 74 10.88 8.43 -3.51
CA ALA A 74 10.11 8.36 -4.74
C ALA A 74 8.71 7.82 -4.50
N ALA A 75 7.78 8.20 -5.36
CA ALA A 75 6.46 7.60 -5.47
C ALA A 75 6.13 7.37 -6.95
N PRO A 76 5.44 6.26 -7.30
CA PRO A 76 5.08 5.98 -8.67
C PRO A 76 4.05 6.98 -9.18
N VAL A 77 4.20 7.42 -10.43
CA VAL A 77 3.17 8.10 -11.20
C VAL A 77 2.55 7.08 -12.14
N LEU A 78 1.27 6.78 -11.96
CA LEU A 78 0.57 5.82 -12.79
C LEU A 78 0.09 6.47 -14.09
N GLU A 79 0.09 5.69 -15.17
CA GLU A 79 -0.47 6.12 -16.45
C GLU A 79 -2.00 6.16 -16.40
N GLY A 80 -2.56 7.12 -17.08
CA GLY A 80 -4.00 7.27 -17.26
C GLY A 80 -4.52 8.66 -16.86
N GLU A 81 -5.52 9.12 -17.57
CA GLU A 81 -6.09 10.47 -17.44
C GLU A 81 -6.54 10.78 -16.00
N ARG A 82 -7.10 9.79 -15.29
CA ARG A 82 -7.56 9.95 -13.90
C ARG A 82 -6.45 10.32 -12.91
N TYR A 83 -5.18 10.07 -13.24
CA TYR A 83 -4.05 10.32 -12.35
C TYR A 83 -3.43 11.71 -12.52
N HIS A 84 -3.73 12.41 -13.63
CA HIS A 84 -3.28 13.78 -13.90
C HIS A 84 -1.77 13.97 -13.74
N ASP A 85 -0.96 12.98 -14.16
CA ASP A 85 0.50 12.97 -14.03
C ASP A 85 1.00 13.22 -12.57
N ARG A 86 0.22 12.78 -11.58
CA ARG A 86 0.53 12.97 -10.16
C ARG A 86 0.81 11.62 -9.49
N PRO A 87 1.63 11.59 -8.42
CA PRO A 87 1.88 10.38 -7.63
C PRO A 87 0.70 10.06 -6.71
N ILE A 88 -0.45 9.82 -7.31
CA ILE A 88 -1.70 9.44 -6.66
C ILE A 88 -2.20 8.12 -7.23
N TYR A 89 -2.99 7.40 -6.45
CA TYR A 89 -3.74 6.25 -6.92
C TYR A 89 -5.13 6.21 -6.29
N PHE A 90 -6.01 5.42 -6.88
CA PHE A 90 -7.38 5.27 -6.42
C PHE A 90 -7.61 3.86 -5.89
N SER A 91 -8.46 3.75 -4.90
CA SER A 91 -9.00 2.49 -4.43
C SER A 91 -10.42 2.34 -4.96
N ASP A 92 -10.63 1.33 -5.76
CA ASP A 92 -11.95 1.05 -6.31
C ASP A 92 -12.61 -0.07 -5.48
N VAL A 93 -13.78 0.22 -4.91
CA VAL A 93 -14.60 -0.80 -4.24
C VAL A 93 -15.32 -1.60 -5.30
N ILE A 94 -15.01 -2.89 -5.39
CA ILE A 94 -15.57 -3.78 -6.41
C ILE A 94 -16.64 -4.69 -5.83
N VAL A 95 -17.63 -5.00 -6.64
CA VAL A 95 -18.71 -5.95 -6.34
C VAL A 95 -18.90 -6.92 -7.48
N HIS A 96 -19.59 -8.02 -7.22
CA HIS A 96 -19.90 -8.97 -8.30
C HIS A 96 -20.68 -8.26 -9.42
N ARG A 97 -20.32 -8.53 -10.64
CA ARG A 97 -20.87 -7.91 -11.86
C ARG A 97 -22.39 -7.94 -11.93
N GLU A 98 -23.02 -9.02 -11.46
CA GLU A 98 -24.46 -9.21 -11.48
C GLU A 98 -25.17 -8.70 -10.23
N SER A 99 -24.43 -8.12 -9.28
CA SER A 99 -25.04 -7.55 -8.09
C SER A 99 -25.92 -6.34 -8.43
N PRO A 100 -26.96 -6.07 -7.64
CA PRO A 100 -27.82 -4.92 -7.86
C PRO A 100 -27.20 -3.60 -7.37
N PHE A 101 -26.05 -3.63 -6.70
CA PHE A 101 -25.42 -2.47 -6.08
C PHE A 101 -24.90 -1.50 -7.14
N ARG A 102 -25.19 -0.20 -6.97
CA ARG A 102 -24.81 0.87 -7.88
C ARG A 102 -24.08 2.01 -7.18
N SER A 103 -24.12 2.03 -5.86
CA SER A 103 -23.46 3.04 -5.02
C SER A 103 -22.82 2.39 -3.80
N PHE A 104 -21.90 3.10 -3.16
CA PHE A 104 -21.28 2.64 -1.91
C PHE A 104 -22.33 2.42 -0.80
N LEU A 105 -23.37 3.26 -0.74
CA LEU A 105 -24.42 3.16 0.27
C LEU A 105 -25.27 1.87 0.16
N ASP A 106 -25.35 1.26 -1.03
CA ASP A 106 -26.05 -0.01 -1.24
C ASP A 106 -25.33 -1.18 -0.54
N LEU A 107 -24.10 -0.97 -0.11
CA LEU A 107 -23.29 -1.97 0.58
C LEU A 107 -23.58 -2.04 2.08
N ARG A 108 -24.46 -1.19 2.61
CA ARG A 108 -24.84 -1.24 4.01
C ARG A 108 -25.38 -2.63 4.40
N GLY A 109 -24.83 -3.18 5.49
CA GLY A 109 -25.18 -4.52 5.97
C GLY A 109 -24.64 -5.67 5.14
N ARG A 110 -23.79 -5.40 4.13
CA ARG A 110 -23.14 -6.43 3.31
C ARG A 110 -21.77 -6.77 3.88
N SER A 111 -21.23 -7.92 3.48
CA SER A 111 -19.87 -8.30 3.84
C SER A 111 -18.85 -7.45 3.08
N TRP A 112 -17.79 -7.05 3.77
CA TRP A 112 -16.64 -6.36 3.19
C TRP A 112 -15.38 -7.17 3.42
N ALA A 113 -14.68 -7.50 2.33
CA ALA A 113 -13.38 -8.14 2.36
C ALA A 113 -12.28 -7.11 2.06
N TYR A 114 -11.19 -7.16 2.81
CA TYR A 114 -9.99 -6.35 2.60
C TYR A 114 -8.73 -7.18 2.84
N ASN A 115 -7.58 -6.69 2.40
CA ASN A 115 -6.34 -7.47 2.49
C ASN A 115 -5.73 -7.48 3.90
N GLU A 116 -5.59 -6.31 4.53
CA GLU A 116 -4.98 -6.18 5.87
C GLU A 116 -5.27 -4.80 6.51
N PRO A 117 -5.23 -4.70 7.85
CA PRO A 117 -5.54 -3.45 8.56
C PRO A 117 -4.57 -2.28 8.31
N LEU A 118 -3.33 -2.57 7.93
CA LEU A 118 -2.31 -1.55 7.62
C LEU A 118 -2.30 -1.14 6.13
N SER A 119 -3.20 -1.69 5.34
CA SER A 119 -3.35 -1.29 3.95
C SER A 119 -4.07 0.05 3.83
N GLN A 120 -3.40 1.06 3.30
CA GLN A 120 -4.04 2.34 3.02
C GLN A 120 -5.15 2.20 1.97
N SER A 121 -4.89 1.50 0.86
CA SER A 121 -5.85 1.34 -0.23
C SER A 121 -6.96 0.35 0.08
N GLY A 122 -6.66 -0.76 0.73
CA GLY A 122 -7.63 -1.82 1.01
C GLY A 122 -8.50 -1.55 2.23
N TYR A 123 -8.01 -0.78 3.21
CA TYR A 123 -8.68 -0.58 4.48
C TYR A 123 -8.83 0.89 4.87
N GLY A 124 -7.73 1.64 4.90
CA GLY A 124 -7.70 3.02 5.40
C GLY A 124 -8.64 3.97 4.65
N VAL A 125 -8.60 3.94 3.31
CA VAL A 125 -9.43 4.82 2.46
C VAL A 125 -10.92 4.51 2.61
N VAL A 126 -11.31 3.24 2.71
CA VAL A 126 -12.71 2.86 2.92
C VAL A 126 -13.20 3.35 4.28
N ARG A 127 -12.40 3.20 5.33
CA ARG A 127 -12.74 3.71 6.65
C ARG A 127 -12.84 5.23 6.69
N TYR A 128 -11.92 5.92 6.01
CA TYR A 128 -11.98 7.37 5.89
C TYR A 128 -13.28 7.81 5.20
N HIS A 129 -13.65 7.16 4.11
CA HIS A 129 -14.92 7.45 3.41
C HIS A 129 -16.15 7.21 4.29
N LEU A 130 -16.15 6.16 5.12
CA LEU A 130 -17.23 5.95 6.11
C LEU A 130 -17.33 7.10 7.11
N VAL A 131 -16.20 7.62 7.60
CA VAL A 131 -16.17 8.79 8.48
C VAL A 131 -16.76 10.03 7.79
N GLU A 132 -16.42 10.30 6.53
CA GLU A 132 -16.99 11.41 5.76
C GLU A 132 -18.52 11.28 5.59
N LEU A 133 -19.02 10.05 5.50
CA LEU A 133 -20.47 9.78 5.45
C LEU A 133 -21.16 9.82 6.83
N GLY A 134 -20.39 10.04 7.90
CA GLY A 134 -20.92 9.97 9.27
C GLY A 134 -21.16 8.55 9.79
N GLU A 135 -20.64 7.54 9.11
CA GLU A 135 -20.79 6.12 9.40
C GLU A 135 -19.57 5.59 10.17
N THR A 136 -19.62 5.60 11.47
CA THR A 136 -18.47 5.24 12.30
C THR A 136 -18.42 3.77 12.71
N GLN A 137 -19.58 3.12 12.78
CA GLN A 137 -19.70 1.71 13.18
C GLN A 137 -20.90 1.05 12.50
N GLY A 138 -20.78 -0.26 12.23
CA GLY A 138 -21.91 -1.08 11.80
C GLY A 138 -22.41 -0.81 10.37
N PHE A 139 -21.64 -0.13 9.54
CA PHE A 139 -22.02 0.05 8.14
C PHE A 139 -22.06 -1.29 7.39
N PHE A 140 -20.98 -2.06 7.49
CA PHE A 140 -20.93 -3.41 6.95
C PHE A 140 -21.50 -4.42 7.96
N GLY A 141 -22.15 -5.48 7.48
CA GLY A 141 -22.67 -6.55 8.32
C GLY A 141 -21.57 -7.50 8.79
N GLU A 142 -20.59 -7.75 7.94
CA GLU A 142 -19.44 -8.59 8.24
C GLU A 142 -18.19 -7.97 7.61
N VAL A 143 -17.07 -8.08 8.29
CA VAL A 143 -15.77 -7.59 7.82
C VAL A 143 -14.77 -8.74 7.88
N VAL A 144 -14.19 -9.15 6.75
CA VAL A 144 -13.33 -10.32 6.59
C VAL A 144 -12.02 -9.97 5.86
#